data_42645c34d7bb2a3b3d16a229f2fd46a0
#
_entry.id   42645c34d7bb2a3b3d16a229f2fd46a0
#
_cell.length_a   1.000
_cell.length_b   1.000
_cell.length_c   1.000
_cell.angle_alpha   90.00
_cell.angle_beta   90.00
_cell.angle_gamma   90.00
#
_symmetry.space_group_name_H-M   'P 1'
#
loop_
_entity.id
_entity.type
_entity.pdbx_description
1 polymer ?
#
loop_
_entity_poly.entity_id
_entity_poly.type
_entity_poly.pdbx_seq_one_letter_code
_entity_poly.pdbx_strand_id
1 'polypeptide(L)'
;QRVALARALAIHPQVLLLDEPLSALDAKIRVELRSEIRRIQRQLGITTIYVTHDQEEALSLSDRIVVMSAGQVEQIGTPFEIYNYPRTAFTAAFIGQLNMLPVTIADPQTGMCTFEGQPVATGEPIEAATGAAKHLAIRPEELGLGHSPGDNHLDGRIEAVTFLGAIVRVRVDLGDTFLSVDLFNERLLTLPQVNQAVTVNFPPHACWVTE
;
A
#
# COMPACT_ATOMS: atom_id res chain seq x y z
N GLN A 1 -11.38 -10.64 25.63
CA GLN A 1 -12.00 -10.21 24.36
C GLN A 1 -13.12 -11.19 23.92
N ARG A 2 -12.87 -12.51 23.88
CA ARG A 2 -13.92 -13.50 23.49
C ARG A 2 -15.17 -13.43 24.37
N VAL A 3 -14.99 -13.27 25.70
CA VAL A 3 -16.12 -13.12 26.64
C VAL A 3 -16.87 -11.80 26.40
N ALA A 4 -16.15 -10.71 26.13
CA ALA A 4 -16.76 -9.42 25.83
C ALA A 4 -17.59 -9.48 24.54
N LEU A 5 -17.06 -10.11 23.48
CA LEU A 5 -17.77 -10.34 22.22
C LEU A 5 -19.02 -11.20 22.44
N ALA A 6 -18.89 -12.34 23.15
CA ALA A 6 -20.01 -13.21 23.45
C ALA A 6 -21.12 -12.49 24.23
N ARG A 7 -20.76 -11.64 25.20
CA ARG A 7 -21.70 -10.82 25.98
C ARG A 7 -22.42 -9.79 25.09
N ALA A 8 -21.69 -9.14 24.16
CA ALA A 8 -22.29 -8.17 23.23
C ALA A 8 -23.29 -8.84 22.26
N LEU A 9 -23.02 -10.09 21.85
CA LEU A 9 -23.87 -10.84 20.94
C LEU A 9 -25.08 -11.52 21.61
N ALA A 10 -24.99 -11.80 22.91
CA ALA A 10 -26.04 -12.52 23.64
C ALA A 10 -27.40 -11.82 23.66
N ILE A 11 -27.43 -10.50 23.45
CA ILE A 11 -28.65 -9.69 23.39
C ILE A 11 -29.24 -9.57 21.97
N HIS A 12 -28.67 -10.30 21.00
CA HIS A 12 -29.08 -10.27 19.58
C HIS A 12 -29.18 -8.83 19.01
N PRO A 13 -28.09 -8.02 19.04
CA PRO A 13 -28.14 -6.64 18.58
C PRO A 13 -28.27 -6.57 17.04
N GLN A 14 -28.90 -5.51 16.54
CA GLN A 14 -28.97 -5.24 15.10
C GLN A 14 -27.65 -4.64 14.56
N VAL A 15 -26.90 -3.93 15.39
CA VAL A 15 -25.60 -3.32 15.06
C VAL A 15 -24.60 -3.66 16.17
N LEU A 16 -23.43 -4.12 15.77
CA LEU A 16 -22.30 -4.39 16.65
C LEU A 16 -21.24 -3.32 16.46
N LEU A 17 -20.86 -2.65 17.56
CA LEU A 17 -19.80 -1.65 17.59
C LEU A 17 -18.56 -2.25 18.25
N LEU A 18 -17.44 -2.27 17.55
CA LEU A 18 -16.15 -2.77 18.04
C LEU A 18 -15.12 -1.64 17.96
N ASP A 19 -14.67 -1.18 19.09
CA ASP A 19 -13.65 -0.14 19.22
C ASP A 19 -12.32 -0.77 19.62
N GLU A 20 -11.38 -0.83 18.69
CA GLU A 20 -10.05 -1.44 18.81
C GLU A 20 -10.03 -2.81 19.51
N PRO A 21 -10.89 -3.77 19.11
CA PRO A 21 -11.13 -4.97 19.89
C PRO A 21 -9.92 -5.92 19.98
N LEU A 22 -8.92 -5.76 19.11
CA LEU A 22 -7.76 -6.65 19.02
C LEU A 22 -6.43 -5.96 19.40
N SER A 23 -6.44 -4.67 19.75
CA SER A 23 -5.23 -3.87 19.99
C SER A 23 -4.32 -4.40 21.10
N ALA A 24 -4.89 -5.01 22.16
CA ALA A 24 -4.14 -5.52 23.31
C ALA A 24 -3.65 -6.98 23.17
N LEU A 25 -3.78 -7.58 21.98
CA LEU A 25 -3.48 -9.00 21.76
C LEU A 25 -2.16 -9.20 21.02
N ASP A 26 -1.51 -10.34 21.27
CA ASP A 26 -0.36 -10.77 20.49
C ASP A 26 -0.76 -11.12 19.03
N ALA A 27 0.24 -11.12 18.12
CA ALA A 27 0.01 -11.27 16.69
C ALA A 27 -0.72 -12.59 16.33
N LYS A 28 -0.39 -13.69 17.00
CA LYS A 28 -0.99 -15.00 16.70
C LYS A 28 -2.48 -15.04 17.09
N ILE A 29 -2.79 -14.60 18.30
CA ILE A 29 -4.17 -14.55 18.81
C ILE A 29 -4.99 -13.55 17.99
N ARG A 30 -4.39 -12.43 17.57
CA ARG A 30 -5.03 -11.42 16.72
C ARG A 30 -5.51 -12.02 15.39
N VAL A 31 -4.67 -12.79 14.68
CA VAL A 31 -5.03 -13.46 13.42
C VAL A 31 -6.18 -14.46 13.62
N GLU A 32 -6.14 -15.27 14.68
CA GLU A 32 -7.20 -16.22 14.98
C GLU A 32 -8.54 -15.52 15.27
N LEU A 33 -8.54 -14.50 16.14
CA LEU A 33 -9.75 -13.77 16.50
C LEU A 33 -10.31 -12.93 15.33
N ARG A 34 -9.45 -12.36 14.48
CA ARG A 34 -9.85 -11.69 13.25
C ARG A 34 -10.73 -12.61 12.39
N SER A 35 -10.26 -13.82 12.13
CA SER A 35 -11.01 -14.82 11.35
C SER A 35 -12.32 -15.24 12.03
N GLU A 36 -12.32 -15.37 13.36
CA GLU A 36 -13.52 -15.73 14.13
C GLU A 36 -14.58 -14.62 14.12
N ILE A 37 -14.18 -13.36 14.32
CA ILE A 37 -15.08 -12.19 14.23
C ILE A 37 -15.74 -12.14 12.84
N ARG A 38 -14.96 -12.30 11.76
CA ARG A 38 -15.49 -12.29 10.39
C ARG A 38 -16.48 -13.43 10.17
N ARG A 39 -16.17 -14.64 10.65
CA ARG A 39 -17.06 -15.80 10.58
C ARG A 39 -18.38 -15.57 11.30
N ILE A 40 -18.32 -15.07 12.54
CA ILE A 40 -19.51 -14.79 13.35
C ILE A 40 -20.37 -13.70 12.69
N GLN A 41 -19.76 -12.62 12.26
CA GLN A 41 -20.44 -11.52 11.57
C GLN A 41 -21.21 -12.01 10.34
N ARG A 42 -20.57 -12.85 9.50
CA ARG A 42 -21.22 -13.44 8.32
C ARG A 42 -22.34 -14.40 8.67
N GLN A 43 -22.14 -15.24 9.69
CA GLN A 43 -23.15 -16.20 10.15
C GLN A 43 -24.43 -15.50 10.67
N LEU A 44 -24.25 -14.41 11.39
CA LEU A 44 -25.36 -13.68 12.01
C LEU A 44 -25.98 -12.63 11.07
N GLY A 45 -25.28 -12.26 9.98
CA GLY A 45 -25.70 -11.19 9.09
C GLY A 45 -25.79 -9.81 9.76
N ILE A 46 -25.06 -9.62 10.87
CA ILE A 46 -25.14 -8.42 11.68
C ILE A 46 -24.32 -7.30 11.08
N THR A 47 -24.87 -6.09 11.03
CA THR A 47 -24.11 -4.89 10.67
C THR A 47 -23.09 -4.59 11.76
N THR A 48 -21.81 -4.50 11.36
CA THR A 48 -20.71 -4.27 12.30
C THR A 48 -19.94 -3.00 11.92
N ILE A 49 -19.75 -2.10 12.88
CA ILE A 49 -18.82 -0.97 12.77
C ILE A 49 -17.59 -1.33 13.57
N TYR A 50 -16.45 -1.39 12.89
CA TYR A 50 -15.17 -1.81 13.45
C TYR A 50 -14.17 -0.66 13.37
N VAL A 51 -13.73 -0.15 14.51
CA VAL A 51 -12.72 0.90 14.60
C VAL A 51 -11.37 0.25 14.89
N THR A 52 -10.36 0.58 14.10
CA THR A 52 -8.99 0.10 14.27
C THR A 52 -7.99 1.07 13.67
N HIS A 53 -6.78 1.07 14.19
CA HIS A 53 -5.60 1.69 13.56
C HIS A 53 -4.71 0.66 12.83
N ASP A 54 -5.07 -0.62 12.88
CA ASP A 54 -4.36 -1.70 12.18
C ASP A 54 -4.92 -1.86 10.77
N GLN A 55 -4.09 -1.55 9.77
CA GLN A 55 -4.47 -1.59 8.36
C GLN A 55 -4.81 -3.01 7.89
N GLU A 56 -4.09 -4.03 8.38
CA GLU A 56 -4.38 -5.42 8.02
C GLU A 56 -5.75 -5.86 8.55
N GLU A 57 -6.15 -5.38 9.73
CA GLU A 57 -7.50 -5.63 10.26
C GLU A 57 -8.54 -4.99 9.36
N ALA A 58 -8.38 -3.71 9.01
CA ALA A 58 -9.30 -2.98 8.16
C ALA A 58 -9.45 -3.66 6.78
N LEU A 59 -8.33 -3.97 6.11
CA LEU A 59 -8.31 -4.56 4.78
C LEU A 59 -8.88 -6.00 4.75
N SER A 60 -8.65 -6.80 5.82
CA SER A 60 -9.06 -8.21 5.84
C SER A 60 -10.48 -8.47 6.35
N LEU A 61 -11.01 -7.60 7.21
CA LEU A 61 -12.30 -7.79 7.86
C LEU A 61 -13.45 -7.08 7.18
N SER A 62 -13.20 -5.90 6.59
CA SER A 62 -14.26 -4.98 6.19
C SER A 62 -14.81 -5.29 4.79
N ASP A 63 -16.09 -5.00 4.57
CA ASP A 63 -16.70 -4.93 3.25
C ASP A 63 -16.52 -3.52 2.67
N ARG A 64 -16.45 -2.51 3.56
CA ARG A 64 -16.16 -1.10 3.24
C ARG A 64 -15.28 -0.51 4.32
N ILE A 65 -14.35 0.34 3.91
CA ILE A 65 -13.43 1.07 4.79
C ILE A 65 -13.74 2.56 4.69
N VAL A 66 -13.73 3.22 5.83
CA VAL A 66 -13.76 4.68 5.94
C VAL A 66 -12.40 5.11 6.49
N VAL A 67 -11.61 5.77 5.66
CA VAL A 67 -10.35 6.41 6.09
C VAL A 67 -10.66 7.79 6.63
N MET A 68 -10.16 8.08 7.82
CA MET A 68 -10.39 9.36 8.50
C MET A 68 -9.08 10.02 8.91
N SER A 69 -9.03 11.34 8.81
CA SER A 69 -7.92 12.17 9.29
C SER A 69 -8.46 13.44 9.94
N ALA A 70 -7.95 13.79 11.11
CA ALA A 70 -8.35 15.00 11.85
C ALA A 70 -9.88 15.19 11.98
N GLY A 71 -10.63 14.09 12.15
CA GLY A 71 -12.08 14.10 12.27
C GLY A 71 -12.85 14.24 10.94
N GLN A 72 -12.15 14.29 9.81
CA GLN A 72 -12.75 14.36 8.47
C GLN A 72 -12.63 13.01 7.77
N VAL A 73 -13.59 12.72 6.88
CA VAL A 73 -13.55 11.54 6.03
C VAL A 73 -12.70 11.83 4.79
N GLU A 74 -11.60 11.12 4.64
CA GLU A 74 -10.70 11.22 3.48
C GLU A 74 -11.21 10.40 2.28
N GLN A 75 -11.60 9.15 2.55
CA GLN A 75 -12.08 8.26 1.51
C GLN A 75 -12.98 7.17 2.09
N ILE A 76 -13.97 6.74 1.30
CA ILE A 76 -14.80 5.57 1.58
C ILE A 76 -14.76 4.65 0.36
N GLY A 77 -14.47 3.35 0.56
CA GLY A 77 -14.42 2.38 -0.51
C GLY A 77 -14.33 0.95 0.00
N THR A 78 -14.29 0.00 -0.93
CA THR A 78 -13.90 -1.39 -0.63
C THR A 78 -12.42 -1.46 -0.27
N PRO A 79 -11.95 -2.52 0.41
CA PRO A 79 -10.52 -2.70 0.69
C PRO A 79 -9.65 -2.56 -0.57
N PHE A 80 -10.10 -3.14 -1.69
CA PHE A 80 -9.39 -3.07 -2.98
C PHE A 80 -9.28 -1.62 -3.51
N GLU A 81 -10.37 -0.85 -3.45
CA GLU A 81 -10.37 0.55 -3.90
C GLU A 81 -9.48 1.45 -3.00
N ILE A 82 -9.55 1.25 -1.68
CA ILE A 82 -8.75 2.03 -0.74
C ILE A 82 -7.25 1.80 -0.94
N TYR A 83 -6.85 0.56 -1.22
CA TYR A 83 -5.46 0.19 -1.42
C TYR A 83 -4.91 0.59 -2.79
N ASN A 84 -5.64 0.26 -3.87
CA ASN A 84 -5.14 0.43 -5.23
C ASN A 84 -5.50 1.77 -5.86
N TYR A 85 -6.57 2.43 -5.40
CA TYR A 85 -7.06 3.71 -5.94
C TYR A 85 -7.25 4.75 -4.84
N PRO A 86 -6.18 5.10 -4.09
CA PRO A 86 -6.26 6.14 -3.07
C PRO A 86 -6.55 7.50 -3.71
N ARG A 87 -7.50 8.24 -3.15
CA ARG A 87 -7.94 9.55 -3.69
C ARG A 87 -7.13 10.72 -3.15
N THR A 88 -6.50 10.54 -1.99
CA THR A 88 -5.69 11.58 -1.34
C THR A 88 -4.29 11.06 -1.05
N ALA A 89 -3.31 11.95 -1.04
CA ALA A 89 -1.94 11.61 -0.65
C ALA A 89 -1.91 11.02 0.78
N PHE A 90 -2.79 11.51 1.67
CA PHE A 90 -2.94 10.95 3.01
C PHE A 90 -3.36 9.49 2.96
N THR A 91 -4.43 9.15 2.23
CA THR A 91 -4.90 7.75 2.12
C THR A 91 -3.81 6.85 1.54
N ALA A 92 -3.12 7.31 0.49
CA ALA A 92 -2.04 6.57 -0.15
C ALA A 92 -0.88 6.25 0.81
N ALA A 93 -0.46 7.25 1.60
CA ALA A 93 0.64 7.10 2.57
C ALA A 93 0.21 6.37 3.85
N PHE A 94 -1.07 6.50 4.25
CA PHE A 94 -1.59 5.86 5.46
C PHE A 94 -1.85 4.37 5.26
N ILE A 95 -2.26 3.93 4.06
CA ILE A 95 -2.59 2.53 3.78
C ILE A 95 -1.43 1.86 3.03
N GLY A 96 -0.77 0.91 3.69
CA GLY A 96 0.39 0.19 3.16
C GLY A 96 1.66 1.03 3.13
N GLN A 97 2.62 0.61 2.32
CA GLN A 97 3.85 1.35 2.08
C GLN A 97 3.81 2.00 0.69
N LEU A 98 4.47 3.13 0.55
CA LEU A 98 4.47 3.91 -0.67
C LEU A 98 5.87 4.50 -0.91
N ASN A 99 6.36 4.34 -2.14
CA ASN A 99 7.50 5.09 -2.63
C ASN A 99 7.00 6.43 -3.19
N MET A 100 7.73 7.50 -2.90
CA MET A 100 7.44 8.84 -3.40
C MET A 100 8.68 9.37 -4.11
N LEU A 101 8.62 9.51 -5.43
CA LEU A 101 9.69 10.04 -6.26
C LEU A 101 9.39 11.50 -6.64
N PRO A 102 10.29 12.43 -6.39
CA PRO A 102 10.15 13.80 -6.89
C PRO A 102 10.34 13.80 -8.42
N VAL A 103 9.34 14.24 -9.16
CA VAL A 103 9.37 14.27 -10.64
C VAL A 103 9.02 15.64 -11.18
N THR A 104 9.50 15.93 -12.39
CA THR A 104 9.09 17.10 -13.18
C THR A 104 8.21 16.63 -14.31
N ILE A 105 7.05 17.26 -14.50
CA ILE A 105 6.13 16.93 -15.59
C ILE A 105 6.74 17.38 -16.92
N ALA A 106 6.98 16.43 -17.82
CA ALA A 106 7.54 16.70 -19.15
C ALA A 106 6.43 16.93 -20.18
N ASP A 107 5.46 16.04 -20.26
CA ASP A 107 4.29 16.15 -21.12
C ASP A 107 3.05 15.61 -20.38
N PRO A 108 2.14 16.49 -19.93
CA PRO A 108 0.97 16.09 -19.19
C PRO A 108 -0.05 15.30 -20.03
N GLN A 109 -0.09 15.49 -21.35
CA GLN A 109 -1.07 14.82 -22.22
C GLN A 109 -0.73 13.35 -22.42
N THR A 110 0.55 13.03 -22.51
CA THR A 110 1.04 11.66 -22.67
C THR A 110 1.42 10.99 -21.34
N GLY A 111 1.29 11.70 -20.20
CA GLY A 111 1.66 11.21 -18.90
C GLY A 111 3.17 11.05 -18.68
N MET A 112 3.98 11.85 -19.39
CA MET A 112 5.43 11.79 -19.28
C MET A 112 5.98 12.71 -18.20
N CYS A 113 6.82 12.14 -17.32
CA CYS A 113 7.59 12.82 -16.30
C CYS A 113 9.08 12.58 -16.48
N THR A 114 9.90 13.33 -15.76
CA THR A 114 11.32 13.07 -15.62
C THR A 114 11.71 12.99 -14.14
N PHE A 115 12.49 11.99 -13.80
CA PHE A 115 13.16 11.84 -12.53
C PHE A 115 14.68 11.89 -12.77
N GLU A 116 15.38 12.92 -12.27
CA GLU A 116 16.83 13.12 -12.48
C GLU A 116 17.29 12.93 -13.95
N GLY A 117 16.48 13.42 -14.89
CA GLY A 117 16.74 13.28 -16.33
C GLY A 117 16.35 11.92 -16.93
N GLN A 118 15.92 10.96 -16.15
CA GLN A 118 15.41 9.67 -16.61
C GLN A 118 13.91 9.80 -16.94
N PRO A 119 13.45 9.34 -18.11
CA PRO A 119 12.04 9.44 -18.48
C PRO A 119 11.20 8.42 -17.72
N VAL A 120 10.01 8.84 -17.27
CA VAL A 120 9.03 8.00 -16.58
C VAL A 120 7.64 8.28 -17.17
N ALA A 121 6.94 7.22 -17.57
CA ALA A 121 5.56 7.28 -18.04
C ALA A 121 4.58 6.83 -16.96
N THR A 122 3.43 7.50 -16.83
CA THR A 122 2.36 7.14 -15.90
C THR A 122 1.25 6.31 -16.54
N GLY A 123 1.29 6.10 -17.86
CA GLY A 123 0.25 5.38 -18.57
C GLY A 123 -1.06 6.15 -18.77
N GLU A 124 -1.27 7.25 -18.03
CA GLU A 124 -2.44 8.11 -18.10
C GLU A 124 -2.04 9.59 -18.15
N PRO A 125 -2.88 10.49 -18.73
CA PRO A 125 -2.65 11.93 -18.69
C PRO A 125 -2.58 12.47 -17.26
N ILE A 126 -1.78 13.51 -17.05
CA ILE A 126 -1.54 14.13 -15.74
C ILE A 126 -2.22 15.50 -15.69
N GLU A 127 -2.99 15.75 -14.66
CA GLU A 127 -3.60 17.07 -14.42
C GLU A 127 -2.59 18.03 -13.77
N ALA A 128 -1.59 18.47 -14.54
CA ALA A 128 -0.59 19.44 -14.11
C ALA A 128 -0.02 20.20 -15.32
N ALA A 129 0.64 21.32 -15.08
CA ALA A 129 1.34 22.05 -16.15
C ALA A 129 2.70 21.40 -16.46
N THR A 130 3.15 21.50 -17.71
CA THR A 130 4.51 21.15 -18.10
C THR A 130 5.52 21.93 -17.24
N GLY A 131 6.54 21.26 -16.73
CA GLY A 131 7.56 21.82 -15.83
C GLY A 131 7.14 21.87 -14.36
N ALA A 132 5.92 21.47 -14.01
CA ALA A 132 5.51 21.40 -12.59
C ALA A 132 6.28 20.30 -11.85
N ALA A 133 6.74 20.64 -10.64
CA ALA A 133 7.30 19.67 -9.71
C ALA A 133 6.15 18.96 -8.99
N LYS A 134 6.16 17.64 -8.99
CA LYS A 134 5.17 16.74 -8.40
C LYS A 134 5.85 15.54 -7.76
N HIS A 135 5.08 14.66 -7.14
CA HIS A 135 5.55 13.37 -6.68
C HIS A 135 4.89 12.24 -7.46
N LEU A 136 5.67 11.26 -7.82
CA LEU A 136 5.20 10.00 -8.37
C LEU A 136 5.12 8.97 -7.25
N ALA A 137 3.94 8.43 -7.04
CA ALA A 137 3.65 7.44 -6.03
C ALA A 137 3.65 6.04 -6.64
N ILE A 138 4.35 5.08 -6.00
CA ILE A 138 4.48 3.70 -6.49
C ILE A 138 4.51 2.75 -5.31
N ARG A 139 3.74 1.67 -5.36
CA ARG A 139 3.78 0.62 -4.35
C ARG A 139 5.06 -0.21 -4.47
N PRO A 140 5.69 -0.64 -3.34
CA PRO A 140 6.91 -1.46 -3.37
C PRO A 140 6.75 -2.79 -4.12
N GLU A 141 5.58 -3.40 -4.07
CA GLU A 141 5.24 -4.67 -4.73
C GLU A 141 5.01 -4.55 -6.24
N GLU A 142 4.83 -3.33 -6.75
CA GLU A 142 4.74 -3.05 -8.19
C GLU A 142 6.10 -2.87 -8.86
N LEU A 143 7.17 -2.82 -8.06
CA LEU A 143 8.53 -2.64 -8.53
C LEU A 143 9.22 -3.99 -8.70
N GLY A 144 9.97 -4.12 -9.79
CA GLY A 144 10.86 -5.25 -10.06
C GLY A 144 12.32 -4.83 -10.20
N LEU A 145 13.22 -5.82 -10.22
CA LEU A 145 14.63 -5.62 -10.50
C LEU A 145 14.99 -6.21 -11.87
N GLY A 146 15.76 -5.46 -12.65
CA GLY A 146 16.18 -5.84 -14.00
C GLY A 146 15.41 -5.07 -15.08
N HIS A 147 15.44 -5.58 -16.31
CA HIS A 147 14.76 -4.97 -17.45
C HIS A 147 13.51 -5.76 -17.83
N SER A 148 12.40 -5.04 -18.00
CA SER A 148 11.16 -5.58 -18.54
C SER A 148 10.72 -4.72 -19.74
N PRO A 149 10.47 -5.30 -20.91
CA PRO A 149 10.09 -4.53 -22.09
C PRO A 149 8.76 -3.77 -21.89
N GLY A 150 8.77 -2.48 -22.21
CA GLY A 150 7.59 -1.63 -22.08
C GLY A 150 7.40 -0.97 -20.73
N ASP A 151 8.21 -1.33 -19.73
CA ASP A 151 8.21 -0.74 -18.40
C ASP A 151 9.07 0.54 -18.32
N ASN A 152 8.84 1.32 -17.28
CA ASN A 152 9.77 2.34 -16.82
C ASN A 152 11.03 1.70 -16.26
N HIS A 153 12.16 2.38 -16.39
CA HIS A 153 13.44 1.91 -15.87
C HIS A 153 14.15 3.05 -15.14
N LEU A 154 14.60 2.77 -13.91
CA LEU A 154 15.40 3.69 -13.11
C LEU A 154 16.67 2.98 -12.65
N ASP A 155 17.80 3.56 -12.97
CA ASP A 155 19.09 3.02 -12.56
C ASP A 155 19.46 3.47 -11.15
N GLY A 156 19.96 2.53 -10.35
CA GLY A 156 20.33 2.80 -8.98
C GLY A 156 21.33 1.80 -8.41
N ARG A 157 21.52 1.84 -7.11
CA ARG A 157 22.40 0.95 -6.38
C ARG A 157 21.72 0.40 -5.14
N ILE A 158 21.91 -0.88 -4.88
CA ILE A 158 21.32 -1.53 -3.70
C ILE A 158 22.01 -1.01 -2.44
N GLU A 159 21.23 -0.36 -1.57
CA GLU A 159 21.66 0.11 -0.26
C GLU A 159 21.49 -0.96 0.81
N ALA A 160 20.35 -1.64 0.82
CA ALA A 160 20.03 -2.64 1.83
C ALA A 160 19.14 -3.76 1.29
N VAL A 161 19.26 -4.93 1.88
CA VAL A 161 18.39 -6.09 1.63
C VAL A 161 17.87 -6.60 2.97
N THR A 162 16.55 -6.63 3.14
CA THR A 162 15.89 -7.06 4.39
C THR A 162 15.00 -8.27 4.09
N PHE A 163 15.25 -9.37 4.78
CA PHE A 163 14.45 -10.59 4.66
C PHE A 163 13.26 -10.54 5.63
N LEU A 164 12.03 -10.50 5.10
CA LEU A 164 10.77 -10.42 5.86
C LEU A 164 9.95 -11.72 5.81
N GLY A 165 10.58 -12.82 5.39
CA GLY A 165 9.92 -14.11 5.25
C GLY A 165 9.37 -14.32 3.83
N ALA A 166 8.08 -14.09 3.60
CA ALA A 166 7.47 -14.21 2.28
C ALA A 166 7.93 -13.14 1.29
N ILE A 167 8.48 -12.04 1.78
CA ILE A 167 8.95 -10.90 1.02
C ILE A 167 10.42 -10.64 1.35
N VAL A 168 11.19 -10.30 0.33
CA VAL A 168 12.52 -9.71 0.43
C VAL A 168 12.42 -8.25 0.03
N ARG A 169 12.62 -7.34 0.97
CA ARG A 169 12.62 -5.90 0.71
C ARG A 169 14.01 -5.44 0.34
N VAL A 170 14.13 -4.86 -0.83
CA VAL A 170 15.36 -4.28 -1.35
C VAL A 170 15.22 -2.77 -1.34
N ARG A 171 16.12 -2.07 -0.66
CA ARG A 171 16.22 -0.62 -0.73
C ARG A 171 17.25 -0.22 -1.77
N VAL A 172 16.81 0.56 -2.75
CA VAL A 172 17.62 1.02 -3.87
C VAL A 172 17.85 2.52 -3.74
N ASP A 173 19.11 2.92 -3.72
CA ASP A 173 19.57 4.30 -3.76
C ASP A 173 19.57 4.76 -5.23
N LEU A 174 18.85 5.86 -5.50
CA LEU A 174 18.77 6.50 -6.81
C LEU A 174 19.52 7.85 -6.86
N GLY A 175 20.32 8.18 -5.83
CA GLY A 175 21.00 9.45 -5.65
C GLY A 175 20.38 10.29 -4.54
N ASP A 176 19.45 11.18 -4.86
CA ASP A 176 18.81 12.05 -3.87
C ASP A 176 17.62 11.40 -3.16
N THR A 177 17.20 10.20 -3.60
CA THR A 177 16.06 9.47 -3.03
C THR A 177 16.26 7.95 -3.04
N PHE A 178 15.38 7.24 -2.35
CA PHE A 178 15.41 5.78 -2.24
C PHE A 178 14.08 5.18 -2.68
N LEU A 179 14.16 3.99 -3.29
CA LEU A 179 13.01 3.13 -3.54
C LEU A 179 13.08 1.87 -2.68
N SER A 180 11.94 1.46 -2.14
CA SER A 180 11.74 0.14 -1.57
C SER A 180 11.09 -0.76 -2.60
N VAL A 181 11.70 -1.89 -2.92
CA VAL A 181 11.21 -2.91 -3.85
C VAL A 181 10.88 -4.16 -3.04
N ASP A 182 9.66 -4.68 -3.15
CA ASP A 182 9.23 -5.90 -2.48
C ASP A 182 9.22 -7.07 -3.46
N LEU A 183 10.19 -7.97 -3.30
CA LEU A 183 10.30 -9.17 -4.10
C LEU A 183 9.66 -10.36 -3.36
N PHE A 184 8.89 -11.18 -4.07
CA PHE A 184 8.44 -12.45 -3.49
C PHE A 184 9.62 -13.38 -3.24
N ASN A 185 9.68 -13.99 -2.05
CA ASN A 185 10.71 -14.96 -1.67
C ASN A 185 10.43 -16.31 -2.34
N GLU A 186 10.85 -16.44 -3.58
CA GLU A 186 10.84 -17.71 -4.30
C GLU A 186 12.11 -18.53 -3.98
N ARG A 187 12.00 -19.88 -4.00
CA ARG A 187 13.13 -20.76 -3.65
C ARG A 187 14.39 -20.56 -4.51
N LEU A 188 14.20 -20.05 -5.73
CA LEU A 188 15.29 -19.79 -6.68
C LEU A 188 15.69 -18.30 -6.74
N LEU A 189 15.13 -17.47 -5.88
CA LEU A 189 15.48 -16.05 -5.83
C LEU A 189 16.95 -15.90 -5.47
N THR A 190 17.71 -15.33 -6.39
CA THR A 190 19.08 -14.90 -6.09
C THR A 190 19.00 -13.57 -5.37
N LEU A 191 19.40 -13.56 -4.09
CA LEU A 191 19.38 -12.34 -3.30
C LEU A 191 20.35 -11.31 -3.88
N PRO A 192 19.87 -10.07 -4.14
CA PRO A 192 20.74 -9.02 -4.60
C PRO A 192 21.78 -8.66 -3.53
N GLN A 193 22.94 -8.16 -3.97
CA GLN A 193 24.02 -7.79 -3.05
C GLN A 193 24.05 -6.29 -2.80
N VAL A 194 24.34 -5.90 -1.56
CA VAL A 194 24.56 -4.48 -1.20
C VAL A 194 25.68 -3.89 -2.05
N ASN A 195 25.51 -2.65 -2.49
CA ASN A 195 26.36 -1.91 -3.43
C ASN A 195 26.34 -2.41 -4.89
N GLN A 196 25.54 -3.42 -5.22
CA GLN A 196 25.32 -3.84 -6.61
C GLN A 196 24.58 -2.76 -7.38
N ALA A 197 25.04 -2.44 -8.61
CA ALA A 197 24.25 -1.63 -9.54
C ALA A 197 23.03 -2.44 -9.99
N VAL A 198 21.89 -1.80 -10.07
CA VAL A 198 20.61 -2.42 -10.43
C VAL A 198 19.74 -1.44 -11.19
N THR A 199 18.94 -1.95 -12.11
CA THR A 199 17.83 -1.22 -12.72
C THR A 199 16.55 -1.65 -12.03
N VAL A 200 15.77 -0.69 -11.53
CA VAL A 200 14.40 -0.91 -11.04
C VAL A 200 13.44 -0.74 -12.21
N ASN A 201 12.50 -1.62 -12.37
CA ASN A 201 11.46 -1.52 -13.41
C ASN A 201 10.07 -1.50 -12.79
N PHE A 202 9.12 -0.88 -13.48
CA PHE A 202 7.70 -0.89 -13.14
C PHE A 202 6.85 -0.49 -14.35
N PRO A 203 5.65 -1.12 -14.51
CA PRO A 203 4.78 -0.77 -15.61
C PRO A 203 4.20 0.66 -15.44
N PRO A 204 3.94 1.38 -16.56
CA PRO A 204 3.44 2.75 -16.49
C PRO A 204 2.16 2.93 -15.67
N HIS A 205 1.28 1.94 -15.68
CA HIS A 205 0.01 1.98 -14.93
C HIS A 205 0.14 1.71 -13.42
N ALA A 206 1.32 1.30 -12.96
CA ALA A 206 1.58 1.01 -11.55
C ALA A 206 1.91 2.27 -10.72
N CYS A 207 2.05 3.41 -11.37
CA CYS A 207 2.37 4.66 -10.71
C CYS A 207 1.35 5.76 -11.03
N TRP A 208 1.21 6.70 -10.11
CA TRP A 208 0.32 7.86 -10.28
C TRP A 208 0.96 9.12 -9.71
N VAL A 209 0.59 10.28 -10.28
CA VAL A 209 1.08 11.57 -9.80
C VAL A 209 0.21 12.08 -8.65
N THR A 210 0.85 12.58 -7.60
CA THR A 210 0.21 13.19 -6.43
C THR A 210 0.79 14.58 -6.18
N GLU A 211 0.11 15.34 -5.35
CA GLU A 211 0.54 16.69 -4.94
C GLU A 211 1.79 16.66 -4.05
#